data_66a4e721f29d2abe8762f4ceaed8f0d4
#
_entry.id   66a4e721f29d2abe8762f4ceaed8f0d4
#
_cell.length_a   1.000
_cell.length_b   1.000
_cell.length_c   1.000
_cell.angle_alpha   90.00
_cell.angle_beta   90.00
_cell.angle_gamma   90.00
#
_symmetry.space_group_name_H-M   'P 1'
#
loop_
_entity.id
_entity.type
_entity.pdbx_description
1 polymer ?
#
loop_
_entity_poly.entity_id
_entity_poly.type
_entity_poly.pdbx_seq_one_letter_code
_entity_poly.pdbx_strand_id
1 'polypeptide(L)'
;MKPIASLLAAAAVVACSDAFKPTIDNVVGDYTLQTFETTDTSGTTNWVQRGGTMTISLSPFGTTIGQLFMPGAGEGGADFETILVGDWSLSGNTITFDMPAIDTFVRDMPWTATENKLSGDHTFAGTRIKVVLTK
;
A
#
# COMPACT_ATOMS: atom_id res chain seq x y z
N MET A 1 24.13 59.17 25.74
CA MET A 1 23.79 58.33 24.57
C MET A 1 23.54 56.92 25.05
N LYS A 2 22.29 56.46 25.00
CA LYS A 2 21.93 55.08 25.32
C LYS A 2 21.73 54.31 24.01
N PRO A 3 22.39 53.18 23.80
CA PRO A 3 22.08 52.36 22.63
C PRO A 3 20.72 51.68 22.84
N ILE A 4 19.83 51.85 21.91
CA ILE A 4 18.56 51.14 21.82
C ILE A 4 18.87 49.75 21.34
N ALA A 5 18.79 48.76 22.21
CA ALA A 5 18.84 47.35 21.82
C ALA A 5 17.52 46.99 21.15
N SER A 6 17.51 46.89 19.84
CA SER A 6 16.38 46.36 19.11
C SER A 6 16.31 44.83 19.35
N LEU A 7 15.33 44.45 20.15
CA LEU A 7 14.99 43.04 20.35
C LEU A 7 14.25 42.55 19.10
N LEU A 8 14.96 41.87 18.21
CA LEU A 8 14.34 41.13 17.12
C LEU A 8 13.68 39.88 17.72
N ALA A 9 12.37 39.96 17.95
CA ALA A 9 11.60 38.77 18.23
C ALA A 9 11.50 37.93 16.95
N ALA A 10 12.33 36.89 16.84
CA ALA A 10 12.17 35.88 15.81
C ALA A 10 10.92 35.08 16.13
N ALA A 11 9.81 35.38 15.44
CA ALA A 11 8.64 34.52 15.46
C ALA A 11 9.00 33.21 14.75
N ALA A 12 9.26 32.18 15.53
CA ALA A 12 9.35 30.83 14.99
C ALA A 12 7.96 30.43 14.53
N VAL A 13 7.71 30.50 13.22
CA VAL A 13 6.52 29.91 12.61
C VAL A 13 6.71 28.41 12.67
N VAL A 14 6.14 27.78 13.70
CA VAL A 14 6.00 26.32 13.72
C VAL A 14 4.95 26.00 12.65
N ALA A 15 5.40 25.66 11.46
CA ALA A 15 4.54 25.07 10.46
C ALA A 15 4.12 23.70 10.98
N CYS A 16 2.93 23.61 11.60
CA CYS A 16 2.26 22.33 11.82
C CYS A 16 1.89 21.80 10.46
N SER A 17 2.76 20.96 9.84
CA SER A 17 2.33 20.09 8.79
C SER A 17 1.38 19.08 9.43
N ASP A 18 0.08 19.18 9.12
CA ASP A 18 -0.88 18.17 9.53
C ASP A 18 -0.43 16.83 8.95
N ALA A 19 -0.04 15.92 9.84
CA ALA A 19 0.31 14.56 9.42
C ALA A 19 -0.91 13.95 8.75
N PHE A 20 -0.71 13.25 7.61
CA PHE A 20 -1.76 12.54 6.92
C PHE A 20 -2.47 11.58 7.89
N LYS A 21 -3.78 11.73 8.00
CA LYS A 21 -4.63 10.82 8.76
C LYS A 21 -5.54 10.10 7.80
N PRO A 22 -5.42 8.77 7.66
CA PRO A 22 -6.30 8.00 6.81
C PRO A 22 -7.75 8.12 7.25
N THR A 23 -8.60 8.45 6.30
CA THR A 23 -10.06 8.43 6.41
C THR A 23 -10.63 7.69 5.21
N ILE A 24 -11.87 7.24 5.29
CA ILE A 24 -12.51 6.59 4.14
C ILE A 24 -12.44 7.49 2.90
N ASP A 25 -12.73 8.78 3.05
CA ASP A 25 -12.76 9.71 1.92
C ASP A 25 -11.40 9.92 1.25
N ASN A 26 -10.30 9.90 2.02
CA ASN A 26 -8.98 10.14 1.45
C ASN A 26 -8.22 8.88 1.05
N VAL A 27 -8.66 7.69 1.47
CA VAL A 27 -8.07 6.42 1.00
C VAL A 27 -8.82 5.81 -0.19
N VAL A 28 -10.05 6.21 -0.44
CA VAL A 28 -10.82 5.79 -1.62
C VAL A 28 -10.08 6.15 -2.91
N GLY A 29 -10.12 5.28 -3.91
CA GLY A 29 -9.53 5.52 -5.22
C GLY A 29 -9.00 4.28 -5.88
N ASP A 30 -8.36 4.49 -7.02
CA ASP A 30 -7.78 3.45 -7.85
C ASP A 30 -6.27 3.42 -7.65
N TYR A 31 -5.76 2.28 -7.18
CA TYR A 31 -4.35 2.08 -6.88
C TYR A 31 -3.72 1.16 -7.92
N THR A 32 -2.51 1.51 -8.34
CA THR A 32 -1.73 0.77 -9.33
C THR A 32 -0.39 0.36 -8.74
N LEU A 33 0.08 -0.82 -9.09
CA LEU A 33 1.33 -1.40 -8.62
C LEU A 33 2.53 -0.52 -8.97
N GLN A 34 3.34 -0.21 -7.95
CA GLN A 34 4.62 0.48 -8.09
C GLN A 34 5.80 -0.41 -7.72
N THR A 35 5.68 -1.17 -6.64
CA THR A 35 6.72 -2.08 -6.15
C THR A 35 6.09 -3.41 -5.79
N PHE A 36 6.69 -4.50 -6.24
CA PHE A 36 6.32 -5.84 -5.82
C PHE A 36 7.56 -6.73 -5.82
N GLU A 37 7.99 -7.10 -4.64
CA GLU A 37 9.15 -7.95 -4.43
C GLU A 37 8.80 -9.11 -3.50
N THR A 38 9.32 -10.29 -3.82
CA THR A 38 9.32 -11.45 -2.94
C THR A 38 10.74 -11.86 -2.64
N THR A 39 11.02 -12.15 -1.37
CA THR A 39 12.33 -12.58 -0.90
C THR A 39 12.20 -13.89 -0.13
N ASP A 40 12.96 -14.88 -0.53
CA ASP A 40 13.10 -16.16 0.15
C ASP A 40 14.58 -16.56 0.27
N THR A 41 14.85 -17.81 0.64
CA THR A 41 16.24 -18.31 0.76
C THR A 41 17.00 -18.33 -0.57
N SER A 42 16.31 -18.30 -1.71
CA SER A 42 16.89 -18.26 -3.06
C SER A 42 17.25 -16.85 -3.52
N GLY A 43 16.76 -15.81 -2.85
CA GLY A 43 16.98 -14.42 -3.18
C GLY A 43 15.70 -13.62 -3.36
N THR A 44 15.82 -12.46 -4.00
CA THR A 44 14.72 -11.52 -4.23
C THR A 44 14.29 -11.54 -5.69
N THR A 45 12.97 -11.62 -5.91
CA THR A 45 12.35 -11.48 -7.22
C THR A 45 11.62 -10.15 -7.28
N ASN A 46 11.89 -9.35 -8.33
CA ASN A 46 11.15 -8.13 -8.63
C ASN A 46 10.08 -8.44 -9.68
N TRP A 47 8.83 -8.50 -9.24
CA TRP A 47 7.71 -8.88 -10.10
C TRP A 47 7.32 -7.79 -11.10
N VAL A 48 7.52 -6.51 -10.77
CA VAL A 48 7.29 -5.41 -11.72
C VAL A 48 8.21 -5.54 -12.93
N GLN A 49 9.50 -5.82 -12.70
CA GLN A 49 10.45 -6.04 -13.78
C GLN A 49 10.14 -7.27 -14.63
N ARG A 50 9.49 -8.27 -14.04
CA ARG A 50 9.03 -9.47 -14.76
C ARG A 50 7.74 -9.28 -15.55
N GLY A 51 7.11 -8.12 -15.48
CA GLY A 51 5.84 -7.84 -16.12
C GLY A 51 4.62 -8.08 -15.25
N GLY A 52 4.80 -8.26 -13.95
CA GLY A 52 3.70 -8.35 -12.98
C GLY A 52 2.91 -7.06 -12.90
N THR A 53 1.61 -7.17 -12.75
CA THR A 53 0.69 -6.04 -12.59
C THR A 53 -0.29 -6.28 -11.46
N MET A 54 -0.73 -5.21 -10.84
CA MET A 54 -1.76 -5.25 -9.82
C MET A 54 -2.51 -3.92 -9.79
N THR A 55 -3.82 -4.01 -9.73
CA THR A 55 -4.70 -2.87 -9.50
C THR A 55 -5.66 -3.19 -8.37
N ILE A 56 -6.00 -2.20 -7.57
CA ILE A 56 -7.04 -2.29 -6.54
C ILE A 56 -7.80 -0.99 -6.51
N SER A 57 -9.13 -1.08 -6.60
CA SER A 57 -10.05 0.05 -6.40
C SER A 57 -10.73 -0.09 -5.05
N LEU A 58 -10.67 0.97 -4.25
CA LEU A 58 -11.39 1.07 -2.98
C LEU A 58 -12.59 1.99 -3.17
N SER A 59 -13.80 1.46 -3.04
CA SER A 59 -15.02 2.25 -3.14
C SER A 59 -15.38 2.90 -1.80
N PRO A 60 -16.12 4.03 -1.79
CA PRO A 60 -16.58 4.65 -0.54
C PRO A 60 -17.62 3.81 0.20
N PHE A 61 -18.13 2.75 -0.40
CA PHE A 61 -19.13 1.85 0.19
C PHE A 61 -18.50 0.61 0.85
N GLY A 62 -17.15 0.54 0.92
CA GLY A 62 -16.46 -0.60 1.53
C GLY A 62 -16.27 -1.80 0.61
N THR A 63 -16.53 -1.66 -0.69
CA THR A 63 -16.25 -2.72 -1.66
C THR A 63 -14.93 -2.50 -2.37
N THR A 64 -14.30 -3.57 -2.82
CA THR A 64 -13.06 -3.53 -3.57
C THR A 64 -13.14 -4.44 -4.79
N ILE A 65 -12.49 -4.01 -5.86
CA ILE A 65 -12.25 -4.82 -7.05
C ILE A 65 -10.86 -4.52 -7.57
N GLY A 66 -10.20 -5.52 -8.10
CA GLY A 66 -8.88 -5.37 -8.68
C GLY A 66 -8.45 -6.61 -9.43
N GLN A 67 -7.20 -6.61 -9.84
CA GLN A 67 -6.61 -7.70 -10.60
C GLN A 67 -5.14 -7.86 -10.19
N LEU A 68 -4.69 -9.08 -10.11
CA LEU A 68 -3.30 -9.44 -9.89
C LEU A 68 -2.83 -10.37 -11.00
N PHE A 69 -1.72 -10.03 -11.63
CA PHE A 69 -1.05 -10.85 -12.63
C PHE A 69 0.43 -11.01 -12.29
N MET A 70 0.90 -12.25 -12.24
CA MET A 70 2.29 -12.59 -11.95
C MET A 70 2.79 -13.62 -12.99
N PRO A 71 3.61 -13.17 -13.97
CA PRO A 71 4.11 -14.08 -15.00
C PRO A 71 4.98 -15.17 -14.40
N GLY A 72 4.70 -16.43 -14.76
CA GLY A 72 5.48 -17.58 -14.33
C GLY A 72 5.40 -17.96 -12.85
N ALA A 73 4.48 -17.34 -12.10
CA ALA A 73 4.32 -17.60 -10.66
C ALA A 73 3.33 -18.74 -10.34
N GLY A 74 2.61 -19.22 -11.33
CA GLY A 74 1.66 -20.31 -11.17
C GLY A 74 2.31 -21.67 -11.12
N GLU A 75 1.49 -22.70 -10.92
CA GLU A 75 1.92 -24.08 -10.88
C GLU A 75 2.60 -24.49 -12.19
N GLY A 76 3.75 -25.16 -12.09
CA GLY A 76 4.51 -25.60 -13.25
C GLY A 76 5.13 -24.47 -14.08
N GLY A 77 5.25 -23.24 -13.50
CA GLY A 77 5.78 -22.07 -14.21
C GLY A 77 4.76 -21.36 -15.08
N ALA A 78 3.48 -21.71 -14.97
CA ALA A 78 2.39 -20.98 -15.63
C ALA A 78 2.24 -19.57 -15.05
N ASP A 79 1.56 -18.69 -15.78
CA ASP A 79 1.20 -17.39 -15.27
C ASP A 79 0.14 -17.54 -14.18
N PHE A 80 0.25 -16.70 -13.16
CA PHE A 80 -0.77 -16.58 -12.12
C PHE A 80 -1.59 -15.32 -12.36
N GLU A 81 -2.90 -15.47 -12.43
CA GLU A 81 -3.83 -14.37 -12.61
C GLU A 81 -5.07 -14.60 -11.73
N THR A 82 -5.50 -13.56 -11.04
CA THR A 82 -6.73 -13.59 -10.25
C THR A 82 -7.40 -12.23 -10.19
N ILE A 83 -8.72 -12.24 -10.05
CA ILE A 83 -9.52 -11.05 -9.78
C ILE A 83 -9.62 -10.88 -8.27
N LEU A 84 -9.37 -9.68 -7.79
CA LEU A 84 -9.43 -9.32 -6.38
C LEU A 84 -10.78 -8.65 -6.10
N VAL A 85 -11.72 -9.41 -5.56
CA VAL A 85 -13.10 -8.96 -5.30
C VAL A 85 -13.47 -9.25 -3.85
N GLY A 86 -14.04 -8.27 -3.20
CA GLY A 86 -14.50 -8.40 -1.81
C GLY A 86 -14.84 -7.07 -1.19
N ASP A 87 -14.63 -7.01 0.12
CA ASP A 87 -14.83 -5.82 0.93
C ASP A 87 -13.50 -5.33 1.50
N TRP A 88 -13.45 -4.07 1.86
CA TRP A 88 -12.32 -3.49 2.58
C TRP A 88 -12.79 -2.69 3.78
N SER A 89 -11.94 -2.57 4.77
CA SER A 89 -12.17 -1.75 5.95
C SER A 89 -10.91 -1.00 6.35
N LEU A 90 -11.10 0.13 7.02
CA LEU A 90 -10.05 0.97 7.56
C LEU A 90 -10.13 1.00 9.09
N SER A 91 -9.03 0.70 9.76
CA SER A 91 -8.87 0.87 11.19
C SER A 91 -7.55 1.59 11.47
N GLY A 92 -7.63 2.83 11.96
CA GLY A 92 -6.45 3.68 12.08
C GLY A 92 -5.83 3.94 10.69
N ASN A 93 -4.64 3.45 10.45
CA ASN A 93 -3.96 3.48 9.15
C ASN A 93 -3.89 2.10 8.46
N THR A 94 -4.57 1.10 9.00
CA THR A 94 -4.55 -0.26 8.48
C THR A 94 -5.77 -0.53 7.61
N ILE A 95 -5.54 -0.96 6.39
CA ILE A 95 -6.55 -1.49 5.47
C ILE A 95 -6.55 -3.01 5.58
N THR A 96 -7.73 -3.57 5.75
CA THR A 96 -7.97 -5.01 5.76
C THR A 96 -8.93 -5.39 4.65
N PHE A 97 -8.59 -6.45 3.93
CA PHE A 97 -9.44 -7.00 2.87
C PHE A 97 -10.16 -8.27 3.34
N ASP A 98 -11.42 -8.37 3.01
CA ASP A 98 -12.23 -9.58 3.16
C ASP A 98 -12.60 -10.08 1.75
N MET A 99 -11.92 -11.12 1.32
CA MET A 99 -12.04 -11.72 -0.02
C MET A 99 -12.28 -13.23 0.13
N PRO A 100 -13.46 -13.67 0.58
CA PRO A 100 -13.68 -15.06 0.98
C PRO A 100 -13.56 -16.08 -0.17
N ALA A 101 -13.76 -15.64 -1.41
CA ALA A 101 -13.67 -16.50 -2.58
C ALA A 101 -12.25 -16.62 -3.15
N ILE A 102 -11.27 -15.89 -2.58
CA ILE A 102 -9.93 -15.77 -3.15
C ILE A 102 -8.88 -16.10 -2.09
N ASP A 103 -8.03 -17.06 -2.38
CA ASP A 103 -6.89 -17.40 -1.52
C ASP A 103 -5.63 -16.70 -2.06
N THR A 104 -5.38 -15.49 -1.58
CA THR A 104 -4.21 -14.70 -1.96
C THR A 104 -3.56 -14.01 -0.76
N PHE A 105 -2.28 -13.67 -0.89
CA PHE A 105 -1.56 -12.86 0.09
C PHE A 105 -2.20 -11.47 0.29
N VAL A 106 -2.89 -10.95 -0.72
CA VAL A 106 -3.57 -9.65 -0.65
C VAL A 106 -4.61 -9.63 0.45
N ARG A 107 -5.39 -10.71 0.57
CA ARG A 107 -6.37 -10.89 1.64
C ARG A 107 -5.72 -11.00 3.02
N ASP A 108 -4.62 -11.74 3.11
CA ASP A 108 -4.03 -12.17 4.38
C ASP A 108 -2.99 -11.20 4.93
N MET A 109 -2.52 -10.27 4.11
CA MET A 109 -1.50 -9.30 4.47
C MET A 109 -2.13 -8.03 5.06
N PRO A 110 -1.57 -7.48 6.16
CA PRO A 110 -1.97 -6.16 6.62
C PRO A 110 -1.42 -5.08 5.67
N TRP A 111 -2.25 -4.11 5.34
CA TRP A 111 -1.89 -3.00 4.49
C TRP A 111 -1.90 -1.69 5.26
N THR A 112 -0.91 -0.86 5.02
CA THR A 112 -0.83 0.48 5.61
C THR A 112 -1.21 1.53 4.58
N ALA A 113 -2.18 2.37 4.93
CA ALA A 113 -2.57 3.52 4.13
C ALA A 113 -1.73 4.73 4.52
N THR A 114 -1.07 5.33 3.53
CA THR A 114 -0.42 6.63 3.63
C THR A 114 -0.97 7.53 2.54
N GLU A 115 -0.51 8.77 2.45
CA GLU A 115 -0.97 9.68 1.40
C GLU A 115 -0.68 9.07 0.02
N ASN A 116 -1.74 8.81 -0.75
CA ASN A 116 -1.69 8.24 -2.10
C ASN A 116 -1.03 6.86 -2.24
N LYS A 117 -0.83 6.14 -1.13
CA LYS A 117 -0.17 4.83 -1.16
C LYS A 117 -0.86 3.80 -0.26
N LEU A 118 -0.85 2.56 -0.74
CA LEU A 118 -1.08 1.36 0.07
C LEU A 118 0.22 0.55 0.08
N SER A 119 0.69 0.20 1.27
CA SER A 119 1.92 -0.58 1.44
C SER A 119 1.65 -1.84 2.23
N GLY A 120 2.09 -2.97 1.74
CA GLY A 120 2.09 -4.24 2.44
C GLY A 120 3.50 -4.81 2.55
N ASP A 121 3.85 -5.34 3.71
CA ASP A 121 5.13 -5.99 3.96
C ASP A 121 4.93 -7.07 5.03
N HIS A 122 4.96 -8.32 4.61
CA HIS A 122 4.70 -9.44 5.50
C HIS A 122 5.44 -10.69 5.04
N THR A 123 5.79 -11.56 5.99
CA THR A 123 6.44 -12.84 5.71
C THR A 123 5.45 -13.98 5.90
N PHE A 124 5.27 -14.79 4.85
CA PHE A 124 4.44 -15.99 4.83
C PHE A 124 5.34 -17.22 4.62
N ALA A 125 5.38 -18.13 5.58
CA ALA A 125 6.11 -19.40 5.45
C ALA A 125 7.53 -19.26 4.89
N GLY A 126 8.29 -18.26 5.36
CA GLY A 126 9.67 -18.01 4.93
C GLY A 126 9.83 -17.13 3.68
N THR A 127 8.73 -16.70 3.05
CA THR A 127 8.76 -15.75 1.93
C THR A 127 8.26 -14.39 2.38
N ARG A 128 9.11 -13.38 2.29
CA ARG A 128 8.73 -11.98 2.52
C ARG A 128 8.09 -11.40 1.26
N ILE A 129 6.94 -10.81 1.40
CA ILE A 129 6.23 -10.11 0.33
C ILE A 129 6.18 -8.62 0.66
N LYS A 130 6.68 -7.79 -0.25
CA LYS A 130 6.64 -6.33 -0.15
C LYS A 130 5.94 -5.76 -1.38
N VAL A 131 4.87 -5.02 -1.15
CA VAL A 131 4.07 -4.41 -2.22
C VAL A 131 3.80 -2.95 -1.89
N VAL A 132 3.92 -2.08 -2.87
CA VAL A 132 3.51 -0.68 -2.82
C VAL A 132 2.60 -0.39 -4.00
N LEU A 133 1.42 0.13 -3.71
CA LEU A 133 0.46 0.61 -4.69
C LEU A 133 0.30 2.12 -4.54
N THR A 134 0.11 2.82 -5.62
CA THR A 134 -0.09 4.28 -5.64
C THR A 134 -1.32 4.68 -6.45
N LYS A 135 -1.93 5.78 -6.08
CA LYS A 135 -3.03 6.42 -6.82
C LYS A 135 -2.69 7.83 -7.28
#